data_01a4d21fa6cc0396ed6dcc51081bd3f5
#
_entry.id   01a4d21fa6cc0396ed6dcc51081bd3f5
#
_cell.length_a   1.000
_cell.length_b   1.000
_cell.length_c   1.000
_cell.angle_alpha   90.00
_cell.angle_beta   90.00
_cell.angle_gamma   90.00
#
_symmetry.space_group_name_H-M   'P 1'
#
loop_
_entity.id
_entity.type
_entity.pdbx_description
1 polymer ?
#
loop_
_entity_poly.entity_id
_entity_poly.type
_entity_poly.pdbx_seq_one_letter_code
_entity_poly.pdbx_strand_id
1 'polypeptide(L)' 'MNVLALMKNGERYVFLYDDESSSTLLQTLGRFAGSDDLSFSWYDAAVLSQKVRRTRREAEPLPIIHRETQW' A
#
# COMPACT_ATOMS: atom_id res chain seq x y z
N MET A 1 -5.55 8.67 9.58
CA MET A 1 -4.74 8.92 8.36
C MET A 1 -3.59 7.96 8.31
N ASN A 2 -3.44 7.30 7.20
CA ASN A 2 -2.37 6.33 7.02
C ASN A 2 -1.37 6.84 6.00
N VAL A 3 -0.12 6.43 6.17
CA VAL A 3 0.95 6.82 5.27
C VAL A 3 1.57 5.57 4.68
N LEU A 4 1.72 5.57 3.37
CA LEU A 4 2.35 4.47 2.65
C LEU A 4 3.48 5.06 1.83
N ALA A 5 4.68 4.53 2.01
CA ALA A 5 5.85 5.10 1.35
C ALA A 5 6.72 4.01 0.75
N LEU A 6 7.32 4.36 -0.37
CA LEU A 6 8.25 3.48 -1.07
C LEU A 6 9.38 4.32 -1.64
N MET A 7 10.60 3.85 -1.46
CA MET A 7 11.75 4.47 -2.12
C MET A 7 12.33 3.49 -3.12
N LYS A 8 12.53 3.95 -4.34
CA LYS A 8 13.02 3.09 -5.39
C LYS A 8 13.76 3.93 -6.41
N ASN A 9 14.97 3.53 -6.75
CA ASN A 9 15.79 4.18 -7.78
C ASN A 9 15.95 5.67 -7.52
N GLY A 10 16.08 6.06 -6.26
CA GLY A 10 16.25 7.46 -5.91
C GLY A 10 14.96 8.24 -5.89
N GLU A 11 13.84 7.62 -6.21
CA GLU A 11 12.54 8.27 -6.17
C GLU A 11 11.77 7.84 -4.94
N ARG A 12 10.99 8.76 -4.43
CA ARG A 12 10.17 8.48 -3.26
C ARG A 12 8.71 8.64 -3.62
N TYR A 13 7.94 7.60 -3.32
CA TYR A 13 6.51 7.58 -3.54
C TYR A 13 5.84 7.60 -2.19
N VAL A 14 4.99 8.59 -1.94
CA VAL A 14 4.30 8.74 -0.67
C VAL A 14 2.81 8.85 -0.93
N PHE A 15 2.04 8.04 -0.24
CA PHE A 15 0.59 8.04 -0.38
C PHE A 15 -0.03 8.27 0.99
N LEU A 16 -0.94 9.20 1.05
CA LEU A 16 -1.72 9.47 2.25
C LEU A 16 -3.15 9.02 2.00
N TYR A 17 -3.70 8.27 2.91
CA TYR A 17 -5.04 7.75 2.71
C TYR A 17 -5.69 7.44 4.05
N ASP A 18 -7.02 7.33 4.04
CA ASP A 18 -7.75 6.84 5.18
C ASP A 18 -8.50 5.59 4.77
N ASP A 19 -9.26 5.00 5.70
CA ASP A 19 -9.93 3.74 5.43
C ASP A 19 -10.92 3.87 4.28
N GLU A 20 -11.56 5.02 4.15
CA GLU A 20 -12.56 5.23 3.12
C GLU A 20 -11.95 5.37 1.74
N SER A 21 -10.72 5.83 1.67
CA SER A 21 -10.07 6.03 0.38
C SER A 21 -9.12 4.90 0.02
N SER A 22 -9.11 3.82 0.79
CA SER A 22 -8.16 2.74 0.53
C SER A 22 -8.40 2.09 -0.83
N SER A 23 -9.64 1.95 -1.27
CA SER A 23 -9.87 1.34 -2.57
C SER A 23 -9.42 2.26 -3.70
N THR A 24 -9.58 3.57 -3.55
CA THR A 24 -9.03 4.52 -4.51
C THR A 24 -7.52 4.42 -4.55
N LEU A 25 -6.90 4.26 -3.39
CA LEU A 25 -5.46 4.10 -3.34
C LEU A 25 -5.02 2.86 -4.10
N LEU A 26 -5.71 1.75 -3.93
CA LEU A 26 -5.34 0.53 -4.64
C LEU A 26 -5.40 0.72 -6.15
N GLN A 27 -6.41 1.45 -6.62
CA GLN A 27 -6.50 1.78 -8.04
C GLN A 27 -5.33 2.66 -8.47
N THR A 28 -4.94 3.60 -7.63
CA THR A 28 -3.82 4.48 -7.93
C THR A 28 -2.52 3.69 -8.04
N LEU A 29 -2.32 2.72 -7.16
CA LEU A 29 -1.12 1.88 -7.23
C LEU A 29 -1.07 1.12 -8.56
N GLY A 30 -2.22 0.61 -9.00
CA GLY A 30 -2.26 -0.07 -10.28
C GLY A 30 -1.95 0.87 -11.43
N ARG A 31 -2.44 2.09 -11.37
CA ARG A 31 -2.19 3.07 -12.40
C ARG A 31 -0.70 3.44 -12.47
N PHE A 32 -0.08 3.59 -11.31
CA PHE A 32 1.34 3.87 -11.26
C PHE A 32 2.15 2.72 -11.86
N ALA A 33 1.75 1.49 -11.55
CA ALA A 33 2.45 0.33 -12.07
C ALA A 33 2.36 0.22 -13.59
N GLY A 34 1.30 0.76 -14.16
CA GLY A 34 1.13 0.75 -15.60
C GLY A 34 1.80 1.90 -16.32
N SER A 35 2.46 2.80 -15.61
CA SER A 35 3.07 3.98 -16.21
C SER A 35 4.53 3.69 -16.54
N ASP A 36 4.89 3.89 -17.80
CA ASP A 36 6.27 3.65 -18.22
C ASP A 36 7.22 4.73 -17.74
N ASP A 37 6.68 5.87 -17.33
CA ASP A 37 7.50 6.99 -16.89
C ASP A 37 7.97 6.85 -15.46
N LEU A 38 7.44 5.87 -14.73
CA LEU A 38 7.77 5.71 -13.32
C LEU A 38 8.56 4.43 -13.13
N SER A 39 9.38 4.44 -12.08
CA SER A 39 10.11 3.22 -11.69
C SER A 39 9.23 2.24 -10.92
N PHE A 40 7.97 2.53 -10.79
CA PHE A 40 7.03 1.75 -10.01
C PHE A 40 6.58 0.55 -10.82
N SER A 41 6.76 -0.65 -10.28
CA SER A 41 6.44 -1.88 -11.00
C SER A 41 5.20 -2.53 -10.41
N TRP A 42 4.69 -3.55 -11.12
CA TRP A 42 3.55 -4.32 -10.62
C TRP A 42 3.92 -5.04 -9.33
N TYR A 43 5.17 -5.43 -9.19
CA TYR A 43 5.62 -6.03 -7.94
C TYR A 43 5.49 -5.03 -6.79
N ASP A 44 5.89 -3.79 -7.03
CA ASP A 44 5.77 -2.76 -6.01
C ASP A 44 4.31 -2.52 -5.64
N ALA A 45 3.45 -2.48 -6.63
CA ALA A 45 2.02 -2.30 -6.39
C ALA A 45 1.47 -3.45 -5.54
N ALA A 46 1.92 -4.67 -5.80
CA ALA A 46 1.45 -5.82 -5.04
C ALA A 46 1.89 -5.73 -3.59
N VAL A 47 3.15 -5.38 -3.37
CA VAL A 47 3.68 -5.26 -2.01
C VAL A 47 2.93 -4.18 -1.23
N LEU A 48 2.75 -3.02 -1.84
CA LEU A 48 2.08 -1.93 -1.16
C LEU A 48 0.60 -2.23 -0.94
N SER A 49 -0.03 -2.93 -1.89
CA SER A 49 -1.41 -3.34 -1.70
C SER A 49 -1.58 -4.24 -0.50
N GLN A 50 -0.62 -5.13 -0.28
CA GLN A 50 -0.68 -5.99 0.88
C GLN A 50 -0.55 -5.21 2.18
N LYS A 51 0.30 -4.18 2.17
CA LYS A 51 0.44 -3.33 3.35
C LYS A 51 -0.85 -2.59 3.66
N VAL A 52 -1.53 -2.10 2.64
CA VAL A 52 -2.80 -1.42 2.82
C VAL A 52 -3.82 -2.36 3.44
N ARG A 53 -3.91 -3.57 2.92
CA ARG A 53 -4.88 -4.54 3.44
C ARG A 53 -4.55 -4.94 4.85
N ARG A 54 -3.27 -5.05 5.16
CA ARG A 54 -2.84 -5.44 6.48
C ARG A 54 -3.17 -4.36 7.50
N THR A 55 -2.89 -3.10 7.17
CA THR A 55 -3.20 -2.00 8.05
C THR A 55 -4.69 -1.95 8.32
N ARG A 56 -5.49 -2.14 7.28
CA ARG A 56 -6.93 -2.13 7.42
C ARG A 56 -7.41 -3.25 8.33
N ARG A 57 -6.82 -4.43 8.19
CA ARG A 57 -7.18 -5.57 9.02
C ARG A 57 -6.83 -5.31 10.47
N GLU A 58 -5.70 -4.69 10.70
CA GLU A 58 -5.28 -4.40 12.06
C GLU A 58 -6.15 -3.35 12.74
N ALA A 59 -6.79 -2.50 11.95
CA ALA A 59 -7.68 -1.49 12.48
C ALA A 59 -9.02 -2.07 12.91
N GLU A 60 -9.33 -3.28 12.51
CA GLU A 60 -10.61 -3.90 12.86
C GLU A 60 -10.51 -4.53 14.23
N PRO A 61 -11.60 -4.49 14.99
CA PRO A 61 -11.58 -5.06 16.34
C PRO A 61 -11.71 -6.58 16.30
N LEU A 62 -10.69 -7.24 15.85
CA LEU A 62 -10.71 -8.68 15.72
C LEU A 62 -10.23 -9.33 16.99
N PRO A 63 -10.94 -10.34 17.44
CA PRO A 63 -10.50 -11.10 18.61
C PRO A 63 -9.51 -12.18 18.25
N ILE A 64 -9.00 -12.15 17.06
CA ILE A 64 -8.14 -13.21 16.57
C ILE A 64 -6.72 -12.97 17.01
N ILE A 65 -6.03 -14.06 17.22
CA ILE A 65 -4.62 -13.98 17.51
C ILE A 65 -3.92 -13.31 16.36
N HIS A 66 -3.30 -12.24 16.68
CA HIS A 66 -2.58 -11.47 15.68
C HIS A 66 -1.27 -12.14 15.36
N ARG A 67 -1.06 -12.43 14.11
CA ARG A 67 0.19 -13.00 13.67
C ARG A 67 1.10 -11.93 13.16
N GLU A 68 2.28 -11.92 13.69
CA GLU A 68 3.29 -11.03 13.18
C GLU A 68 3.67 -11.41 11.77
N THR A 69 3.67 -10.45 10.90
CA THR A 69 4.11 -10.67 9.54
C THR A 69 5.38 -9.88 9.30
N GLN A 70 6.33 -10.52 8.71
CA GLN A 70 7.62 -9.90 8.47
C GLN A 70 7.63 -9.15 7.15
N TRP A 71 8.18 -7.98 7.15
CA TRP A 71 8.30 -7.15 5.96
C TRP A 71 9.70 -6.64 5.78
#